data_15b1d4a49dae8977e5125e5602cbbebe
#
_entry.id   15b1d4a49dae8977e5125e5602cbbebe
#
_cell.length_a   1.000
_cell.length_b   1.000
_cell.length_c   1.000
_cell.angle_alpha   90.00
_cell.angle_beta   90.00
_cell.angle_gamma   90.00
#
_symmetry.space_group_name_H-M   'P 1'
#
loop_
_entity.id
_entity.type
_entity.pdbx_description
1 polymer ?
#
loop_
_entity_poly.entity_id
_entity_poly.type
_entity_poly.pdbx_seq_one_letter_code
_entity_poly.pdbx_strand_id
1 'polypeptide(L)'
;MEEIREHQIEEATDLGSPETPSWFRSKAVAVHLYTASGAVLALLMLVAAFQGEAVKALWLMLASLLIDSTDGLLARRFRVSEALPFFDGALLDNIVDYMTYVFAPVVLLWSEGYLPEGNAGIVLAALPLLASSYQFCRVDAKTEDHYFLGFPSYFNVVAFYAIVFHPGPLVLAAVLVACSFLVFVPIRYVYPTRTVAFRKLSLTLTTLWLASYATILWQMPEPDPLVLAFSILYLVYYFSLSLYLSGKLLEARRTQEREA
;
A
#
# COMPACT_ATOMS: atom_id res chain seq x y z
N MET A 1 19.04 -13.65 -30.65
CA MET A 1 18.87 -12.82 -29.41
C MET A 1 19.07 -11.34 -29.67
N GLU A 2 19.98 -10.98 -30.57
CA GLU A 2 20.18 -9.58 -30.99
C GLU A 2 19.01 -9.04 -31.84
N GLU A 3 18.51 -9.82 -32.80
CA GLU A 3 17.36 -9.46 -33.64
C GLU A 3 16.06 -9.24 -32.82
N ILE A 4 15.85 -10.02 -31.74
CA ILE A 4 14.68 -9.82 -30.84
C ILE A 4 14.85 -8.53 -30.05
N ARG A 5 16.07 -8.16 -29.71
CA ARG A 5 16.39 -6.94 -28.99
C ARG A 5 16.29 -5.69 -29.87
N GLU A 6 16.71 -5.80 -31.12
CA GLU A 6 16.57 -4.74 -32.12
C GLU A 6 15.08 -4.51 -32.47
N HIS A 7 14.31 -5.57 -32.65
CA HIS A 7 12.86 -5.47 -32.88
C HIS A 7 12.12 -4.84 -31.69
N GLN A 8 12.53 -5.17 -30.46
CA GLN A 8 11.97 -4.55 -29.25
C GLN A 8 12.41 -3.09 -29.08
N ILE A 9 13.58 -2.71 -29.57
CA ILE A 9 14.08 -1.33 -29.56
C ILE A 9 13.40 -0.52 -30.67
N GLU A 10 13.16 -1.10 -31.84
CA GLU A 10 12.41 -0.46 -32.93
C GLU A 10 10.93 -0.27 -32.59
N GLU A 11 10.27 -1.23 -31.94
CA GLU A 11 8.94 -1.04 -31.39
C GLU A 11 8.90 0.00 -30.25
N ALA A 12 9.95 0.09 -29.44
CA ALA A 12 10.05 1.09 -28.37
C ALA A 12 10.37 2.50 -28.87
N THR A 13 10.97 2.63 -30.06
CA THR A 13 11.24 3.93 -30.71
C THR A 13 10.07 4.44 -31.55
N ASP A 14 9.09 3.60 -31.89
CA ASP A 14 7.79 4.05 -32.39
C ASP A 14 6.95 4.62 -31.24
N LEU A 15 7.39 5.76 -30.74
CA LEU A 15 6.78 6.52 -29.63
C LEU A 15 5.36 6.98 -29.99
N GLY A 16 4.50 6.00 -30.23
CA GLY A 16 3.07 6.08 -30.40
C GLY A 16 2.63 6.21 -31.84
N SER A 17 1.68 5.38 -32.18
CA SER A 17 0.95 5.51 -33.43
C SER A 17 0.54 6.96 -33.67
N PRO A 18 0.60 7.47 -34.91
CA PRO A 18 0.23 8.86 -35.22
C PRO A 18 -1.21 9.23 -34.86
N GLU A 19 -2.01 8.26 -34.40
CA GLU A 19 -3.43 8.38 -34.08
C GLU A 19 -3.73 8.83 -32.64
N THR A 20 -2.73 8.81 -31.71
CA THR A 20 -3.01 9.21 -30.32
C THR A 20 -2.84 10.72 -30.14
N PRO A 21 -3.92 11.49 -29.89
CA PRO A 21 -3.84 12.94 -29.76
C PRO A 21 -2.86 13.38 -28.66
N SER A 22 -2.10 14.44 -28.88
CA SER A 22 -1.11 14.95 -27.92
C SER A 22 -1.70 15.25 -26.53
N TRP A 23 -2.93 15.77 -26.48
CA TRP A 23 -3.65 16.04 -25.23
C TRP A 23 -3.97 14.77 -24.42
N PHE A 24 -4.15 13.64 -25.09
CA PHE A 24 -4.41 12.35 -24.45
C PHE A 24 -3.14 11.82 -23.79
N ARG A 25 -1.99 11.89 -24.47
CA ARG A 25 -0.68 11.57 -23.90
C ARG A 25 -0.32 12.48 -22.72
N SER A 26 -0.59 13.79 -22.83
CA SER A 26 -0.30 14.73 -21.74
C SER A 26 -1.09 14.39 -20.48
N LYS A 27 -2.34 13.96 -20.59
CA LYS A 27 -3.13 13.49 -19.42
C LYS A 27 -2.56 12.22 -18.82
N ALA A 28 -2.11 11.27 -19.63
CA ALA A 28 -1.50 10.05 -19.15
C ALA A 28 -0.17 10.33 -18.42
N VAL A 29 0.68 11.20 -18.96
CA VAL A 29 1.90 11.67 -18.29
C VAL A 29 1.57 12.34 -16.96
N ALA A 30 0.55 13.20 -16.92
CA ALA A 30 0.14 13.85 -15.68
C ALA A 30 -0.31 12.86 -14.59
N VAL A 31 -0.99 11.77 -14.96
CA VAL A 31 -1.36 10.70 -14.02
C VAL A 31 -0.13 9.98 -13.51
N HIS A 32 0.84 9.63 -14.37
CA HIS A 32 2.07 9.00 -13.92
C HIS A 32 2.92 9.92 -13.01
N LEU A 33 2.96 11.23 -13.31
CA LEU A 33 3.62 12.20 -12.43
C LEU A 33 2.91 12.34 -11.09
N TYR A 34 1.57 12.22 -11.07
CA TYR A 34 0.79 12.19 -9.83
C TYR A 34 1.15 10.97 -8.98
N THR A 35 1.16 9.75 -9.54
CA THR A 35 1.64 8.55 -8.83
C THR A 35 3.09 8.72 -8.37
N ALA A 36 4.00 9.16 -9.27
CA ALA A 36 5.41 9.36 -8.96
C ALA A 36 5.66 10.40 -7.86
N SER A 37 4.75 11.36 -7.64
CA SER A 37 4.86 12.33 -6.55
C SER A 37 4.85 11.67 -5.16
N GLY A 38 4.32 10.43 -5.05
CA GLY A 38 4.43 9.63 -3.84
C GLY A 38 5.87 9.34 -3.44
N ALA A 39 6.79 9.17 -4.40
CA ALA A 39 8.22 9.01 -4.10
C ALA A 39 8.83 10.28 -3.45
N VAL A 40 8.36 11.46 -3.85
CA VAL A 40 8.75 12.73 -3.22
C VAL A 40 8.21 12.78 -1.79
N LEU A 41 6.95 12.34 -1.58
CA LEU A 41 6.39 12.25 -0.22
C LEU A 41 7.19 11.26 0.64
N ALA A 42 7.61 10.12 0.11
CA ALA A 42 8.47 9.18 0.83
C ALA A 42 9.81 9.81 1.25
N LEU A 43 10.45 10.58 0.37
CA LEU A 43 11.65 11.34 0.71
C LEU A 43 11.38 12.35 1.83
N LEU A 44 10.29 13.10 1.75
CA LEU A 44 9.92 14.08 2.77
C LEU A 44 9.57 13.41 4.11
N MET A 45 8.96 12.21 4.10
CA MET A 45 8.75 11.39 5.31
C MET A 45 10.09 11.04 5.99
N LEU A 46 11.10 10.63 5.20
CA LEU A 46 12.44 10.34 5.74
C LEU A 46 13.09 11.60 6.35
N VAL A 47 12.98 12.72 5.66
CA VAL A 47 13.50 14.00 6.18
C VAL A 47 12.82 14.35 7.51
N ALA A 48 11.49 14.24 7.59
CA ALA A 48 10.73 14.47 8.82
C ALA A 48 11.13 13.49 9.94
N ALA A 49 11.30 12.20 9.59
CA ALA A 49 11.74 11.16 10.53
C ALA A 49 13.10 11.49 11.16
N PHE A 50 14.09 11.89 10.36
CA PHE A 50 15.41 12.26 10.88
C PHE A 50 15.45 13.61 11.60
N GLN A 51 14.40 14.42 11.47
CA GLN A 51 14.22 15.67 12.23
C GLN A 51 13.45 15.47 13.54
N GLY A 52 12.98 14.26 13.86
CA GLY A 52 12.14 13.99 15.02
C GLY A 52 10.72 14.54 14.87
N GLU A 53 10.24 14.75 13.62
CA GLU A 53 8.93 15.30 13.31
C GLU A 53 7.93 14.20 12.92
N ALA A 54 7.74 13.22 13.83
CA ALA A 54 6.92 12.03 13.57
C ALA A 54 5.49 12.36 13.09
N VAL A 55 4.83 13.36 13.69
CA VAL A 55 3.47 13.77 13.28
C VAL A 55 3.46 14.33 11.86
N LYS A 56 4.49 15.08 11.46
CA LYS A 56 4.64 15.58 10.09
C LYS A 56 4.84 14.43 9.10
N ALA A 57 5.66 13.42 9.46
CA ALA A 57 5.82 12.23 8.65
C ALA A 57 4.48 11.49 8.46
N LEU A 58 3.63 11.39 9.50
CA LEU A 58 2.31 10.80 9.40
C LEU A 58 1.34 11.60 8.51
N TRP A 59 1.42 12.94 8.48
CA TRP A 59 0.64 13.75 7.53
C TRP A 59 1.07 13.51 6.07
N LEU A 60 2.37 13.39 5.82
CA LEU A 60 2.89 13.05 4.50
C LEU A 60 2.48 11.64 4.08
N MET A 61 2.45 10.70 5.04
CA MET A 61 1.96 9.34 4.85
C MET A 61 0.47 9.31 4.51
N LEU A 62 -0.36 10.10 5.18
CA LEU A 62 -1.77 10.26 4.82
C LEU A 62 -1.93 10.84 3.41
N ALA A 63 -1.11 11.82 3.03
CA ALA A 63 -1.11 12.37 1.68
C ALA A 63 -0.76 11.31 0.63
N SER A 64 0.22 10.43 0.89
CA SER A 64 0.57 9.33 -0.02
C SER A 64 -0.57 8.31 -0.14
N LEU A 65 -1.27 7.98 0.95
CA LEU A 65 -2.47 7.13 0.93
C LEU A 65 -3.59 7.71 0.05
N LEU A 66 -3.77 9.04 0.07
CA LEU A 66 -4.78 9.71 -0.78
C LEU A 66 -4.39 9.66 -2.26
N ILE A 67 -3.10 9.80 -2.58
CA ILE A 67 -2.60 9.66 -3.95
C ILE A 67 -2.86 8.24 -4.45
N ASP A 68 -2.39 7.21 -3.74
CA ASP A 68 -2.57 5.80 -4.09
C ASP A 68 -4.07 5.42 -4.22
N SER A 69 -4.92 5.90 -3.31
CA SER A 69 -6.36 5.62 -3.38
C SER A 69 -7.03 6.16 -4.65
N THR A 70 -6.44 7.14 -5.31
CA THR A 70 -7.05 7.88 -6.43
C THR A 70 -6.36 7.68 -7.77
N ASP A 71 -5.05 7.39 -7.80
CA ASP A 71 -4.27 7.30 -9.04
C ASP A 71 -4.73 6.17 -9.96
N GLY A 72 -5.02 4.97 -9.41
CA GLY A 72 -5.58 3.87 -10.17
C GLY A 72 -6.98 4.17 -10.75
N LEU A 73 -7.78 5.04 -10.11
CA LEU A 73 -9.05 5.52 -10.66
C LEU A 73 -8.78 6.46 -11.84
N LEU A 74 -7.83 7.38 -11.69
CA LEU A 74 -7.41 8.32 -12.73
C LEU A 74 -6.79 7.57 -13.92
N ALA A 75 -5.92 6.60 -13.68
CA ALA A 75 -5.28 5.78 -14.70
C ALA A 75 -6.32 5.07 -15.58
N ARG A 76 -7.34 4.47 -14.98
CA ARG A 76 -8.45 3.84 -15.71
C ARG A 76 -9.32 4.86 -16.45
N ARG A 77 -9.66 5.98 -15.79
CA ARG A 77 -10.49 7.03 -16.41
C ARG A 77 -9.86 7.63 -17.66
N PHE A 78 -8.54 7.81 -17.63
CA PHE A 78 -7.78 8.39 -18.73
C PHE A 78 -7.14 7.35 -19.66
N ARG A 79 -7.45 6.04 -19.47
CA ARG A 79 -6.96 4.94 -20.30
C ARG A 79 -5.43 5.02 -20.50
N VAL A 80 -4.70 5.23 -19.42
CA VAL A 80 -3.27 5.57 -19.42
C VAL A 80 -2.42 4.51 -20.13
N SER A 81 -2.71 3.22 -19.94
CA SER A 81 -2.02 2.10 -20.60
C SER A 81 -2.15 2.10 -22.12
N GLU A 82 -3.22 2.67 -22.66
CA GLU A 82 -3.41 2.82 -24.10
C GLU A 82 -2.70 4.06 -24.64
N ALA A 83 -2.61 5.12 -23.84
CA ALA A 83 -1.96 6.37 -24.21
C ALA A 83 -0.42 6.27 -24.18
N LEU A 84 0.15 5.46 -23.27
CA LEU A 84 1.57 5.27 -23.05
C LEU A 84 1.89 3.76 -22.89
N PRO A 85 1.76 2.95 -23.95
CA PRO A 85 1.90 1.50 -23.87
C PRO A 85 3.33 1.02 -23.53
N PHE A 86 4.31 1.87 -23.73
CA PHE A 86 5.73 1.59 -23.41
C PHE A 86 6.07 1.84 -21.92
N PHE A 87 5.15 2.42 -21.13
CA PHE A 87 5.39 2.75 -19.74
C PHE A 87 4.57 1.86 -18.81
N ASP A 88 5.25 1.09 -17.96
CA ASP A 88 4.60 0.21 -16.99
C ASP A 88 4.17 1.01 -15.74
N GLY A 89 2.93 1.51 -15.78
CA GLY A 89 2.34 2.23 -14.66
C GLY A 89 2.11 1.38 -13.42
N ALA A 90 1.92 0.06 -13.57
CA ALA A 90 1.74 -0.84 -12.44
C ALA A 90 3.07 -1.08 -11.70
N LEU A 91 4.18 -1.13 -12.44
CA LEU A 91 5.50 -1.19 -11.83
C LEU A 91 5.84 0.11 -11.09
N LEU A 92 5.51 1.27 -11.67
CA LEU A 92 5.66 2.57 -11.00
C LEU A 92 4.88 2.60 -9.68
N ASP A 93 3.61 2.20 -9.70
CA ASP A 93 2.72 2.07 -8.54
C ASP A 93 3.37 1.20 -7.45
N ASN A 94 3.79 -0.02 -7.79
CA ASN A 94 4.44 -0.93 -6.85
C ASN A 94 5.74 -0.36 -6.24
N ILE A 95 6.55 0.37 -7.01
CA ILE A 95 7.78 1.02 -6.50
C ILE A 95 7.43 2.12 -5.50
N VAL A 96 6.47 2.98 -5.85
CA VAL A 96 6.04 4.08 -4.99
C VAL A 96 5.38 3.55 -3.72
N ASP A 97 4.52 2.53 -3.84
CA ASP A 97 3.88 1.85 -2.72
C ASP A 97 4.90 1.25 -1.77
N TYR A 98 5.90 0.54 -2.28
CA TYR A 98 6.96 0.00 -1.43
C TYR A 98 7.67 1.10 -0.63
N MET A 99 7.94 2.25 -1.24
CA MET A 99 8.57 3.38 -0.57
C MET A 99 7.67 4.01 0.50
N THR A 100 6.37 4.19 0.22
CA THR A 100 5.43 4.92 1.08
C THR A 100 4.73 4.05 2.12
N TYR A 101 4.50 2.78 1.82
CA TYR A 101 3.83 1.84 2.73
C TYR A 101 4.79 1.08 3.63
N VAL A 102 6.06 0.92 3.20
CA VAL A 102 7.01 0.06 3.90
C VAL A 102 8.28 0.79 4.27
N PHE A 103 9.05 1.24 3.28
CA PHE A 103 10.40 1.73 3.52
C PHE A 103 10.41 2.96 4.44
N ALA A 104 9.72 4.03 4.06
CA ALA A 104 9.69 5.26 4.86
C ALA A 104 9.02 5.05 6.24
N PRO A 105 7.88 4.33 6.38
CA PRO A 105 7.30 4.00 7.68
C PRO A 105 8.22 3.19 8.60
N VAL A 106 8.94 2.21 8.08
CA VAL A 106 9.86 1.38 8.88
C VAL A 106 11.07 2.20 9.33
N VAL A 107 11.61 3.05 8.47
CA VAL A 107 12.69 3.97 8.84
C VAL A 107 12.21 4.98 9.88
N LEU A 108 10.99 5.50 9.77
CA LEU A 108 10.38 6.38 10.78
C LEU A 108 10.34 5.69 12.15
N LEU A 109 9.83 4.45 12.23
CA LEU A 109 9.78 3.70 13.48
C LEU A 109 11.16 3.44 14.08
N TRP A 110 12.14 3.17 13.24
CA TRP A 110 13.51 2.93 13.67
C TRP A 110 14.20 4.22 14.16
N SER A 111 14.10 5.33 13.42
CA SER A 111 14.76 6.60 13.74
C SER A 111 14.16 7.28 14.98
N GLU A 112 12.88 7.11 15.22
CA GLU A 112 12.16 7.64 16.39
C GLU A 112 12.29 6.77 17.64
N GLY A 113 13.08 5.68 17.59
CA GLY A 113 13.36 4.83 18.76
C GLY A 113 12.22 3.90 19.18
N TYR A 114 11.25 3.63 18.29
CA TYR A 114 10.16 2.69 18.58
C TYR A 114 10.60 1.22 18.55
N LEU A 115 11.79 0.92 18.00
CA LEU A 115 12.36 -0.42 17.94
C LEU A 115 13.45 -0.58 19.01
N PRO A 116 13.80 -1.83 19.40
CA PRO A 116 14.92 -2.08 20.29
C PRO A 116 16.23 -1.46 19.78
N GLU A 117 17.06 -1.01 20.70
CA GLU A 117 18.34 -0.37 20.34
C GLU A 117 19.34 -1.33 19.67
N GLY A 118 20.27 -0.77 18.94
CA GLY A 118 21.39 -1.49 18.31
C GLY A 118 20.97 -2.40 17.16
N ASN A 119 21.75 -3.46 16.96
CA ASN A 119 21.58 -4.40 15.84
C ASN A 119 20.22 -5.12 15.84
N ALA A 120 19.61 -5.32 17.01
CA ALA A 120 18.31 -5.97 17.11
C ALA A 120 17.22 -5.13 16.42
N GLY A 121 17.21 -3.81 16.62
CA GLY A 121 16.26 -2.92 15.94
C GLY A 121 16.45 -2.89 14.42
N ILE A 122 17.71 -2.94 13.96
CA ILE A 122 18.02 -3.00 12.52
C ILE A 122 17.50 -4.31 11.92
N VAL A 123 17.72 -5.44 12.56
CA VAL A 123 17.22 -6.74 12.10
C VAL A 123 15.70 -6.77 12.04
N LEU A 124 15.03 -6.24 13.09
CA LEU A 124 13.57 -6.13 13.13
C LEU A 124 13.02 -5.21 12.05
N ALA A 125 13.69 -4.10 11.75
CA ALA A 125 13.35 -3.21 10.66
C ALA A 125 13.54 -3.87 9.28
N ALA A 126 14.53 -4.73 9.11
CA ALA A 126 14.80 -5.42 7.86
C ALA A 126 13.71 -6.45 7.50
N LEU A 127 13.03 -7.06 8.47
CA LEU A 127 12.01 -8.09 8.21
C LEU A 127 10.84 -7.57 7.35
N PRO A 128 10.17 -6.45 7.68
CA PRO A 128 9.14 -5.86 6.81
C PRO A 128 9.66 -5.53 5.41
N LEU A 129 10.88 -5.02 5.30
CA LEU A 129 11.48 -4.64 4.02
C LEU A 129 11.63 -5.87 3.11
N LEU A 130 12.19 -6.96 3.64
CA LEU A 130 12.39 -8.21 2.89
C LEU A 130 11.06 -8.88 2.54
N ALA A 131 10.14 -9.00 3.51
CA ALA A 131 8.83 -9.61 3.27
C ALA A 131 8.03 -8.83 2.22
N SER A 132 8.05 -7.50 2.29
CA SER A 132 7.33 -6.65 1.34
C SER A 132 7.99 -6.61 -0.04
N SER A 133 9.31 -6.73 -0.14
CA SER A 133 9.99 -6.91 -1.44
C SER A 133 9.42 -8.13 -2.17
N TYR A 134 9.23 -9.25 -1.44
CA TYR A 134 8.55 -10.42 -2.01
C TYR A 134 7.10 -10.10 -2.40
N GLN A 135 6.32 -9.43 -1.53
CA GLN A 135 4.90 -9.12 -1.79
C GLN A 135 4.69 -8.25 -3.02
N PHE A 136 5.52 -7.21 -3.22
CA PHE A 136 5.40 -6.30 -4.35
C PHE A 136 5.96 -6.87 -5.67
N CYS A 137 6.83 -7.89 -5.59
CA CYS A 137 7.39 -8.55 -6.77
C CYS A 137 6.60 -9.78 -7.22
N ARG A 138 5.72 -10.34 -6.39
CA ARG A 138 4.95 -11.53 -6.77
C ARG A 138 3.83 -11.18 -7.75
N VAL A 139 3.67 -11.99 -8.80
CA VAL A 139 2.69 -11.74 -9.88
C VAL A 139 1.24 -12.01 -9.46
N ASP A 140 1.03 -12.83 -8.43
CA ASP A 140 -0.29 -13.22 -7.89
C ASP A 140 -0.68 -12.44 -6.62
N ALA A 141 0.03 -11.35 -6.28
CA ALA A 141 -0.28 -10.51 -5.13
C ALA A 141 -1.70 -9.91 -5.18
N LYS A 142 -2.16 -9.54 -6.38
CA LYS A 142 -3.51 -9.04 -6.66
C LYS A 142 -4.25 -10.12 -7.46
N THR A 143 -5.19 -10.83 -6.83
CA THR A 143 -5.93 -11.94 -7.47
C THR A 143 -6.93 -11.44 -8.52
N GLU A 144 -7.33 -12.32 -9.47
CA GLU A 144 -8.31 -11.97 -10.52
C GLU A 144 -9.67 -11.56 -9.94
N ASP A 145 -10.08 -12.17 -8.81
CA ASP A 145 -11.29 -11.85 -8.06
C ASP A 145 -11.13 -10.65 -7.12
N HIS A 146 -10.03 -9.86 -7.30
CA HIS A 146 -9.78 -8.59 -6.64
C HIS A 146 -9.60 -8.67 -5.12
N TYR A 147 -8.76 -9.58 -4.64
CA TYR A 147 -8.23 -9.62 -3.29
C TYR A 147 -6.71 -9.44 -3.31
N PHE A 148 -6.14 -9.07 -2.18
CA PHE A 148 -4.71 -9.20 -1.94
C PHE A 148 -4.43 -10.58 -1.36
N LEU A 149 -3.46 -11.30 -1.91
CA LEU A 149 -3.02 -12.59 -1.39
C LEU A 149 -1.80 -12.40 -0.47
N GLY A 150 -1.97 -12.78 0.80
CA GLY A 150 -1.02 -12.45 1.86
C GLY A 150 -1.25 -11.05 2.44
N PHE A 151 -0.63 -10.75 3.58
CA PHE A 151 -0.74 -9.42 4.19
C PHE A 151 -0.26 -8.34 3.22
N PRO A 152 -1.07 -7.29 2.94
CA PRO A 152 -0.80 -6.34 1.86
C PRO A 152 0.28 -5.29 2.22
N SER A 153 1.16 -5.61 3.15
CA SER A 153 2.30 -4.76 3.54
C SER A 153 1.93 -3.36 4.07
N TYR A 154 0.80 -3.26 4.79
CA TYR A 154 0.34 -2.00 5.38
C TYR A 154 1.16 -1.57 6.62
N PHE A 155 2.49 -1.52 6.48
CA PHE A 155 3.37 -1.08 7.57
C PHE A 155 3.25 0.42 7.86
N ASN A 156 2.72 1.21 6.94
CA ASN A 156 2.30 2.59 7.17
C ASN A 156 1.18 2.67 8.23
N VAL A 157 0.21 1.76 8.18
CA VAL A 157 -0.85 1.68 9.20
C VAL A 157 -0.28 1.24 10.55
N VAL A 158 0.67 0.27 10.54
CA VAL A 158 1.40 -0.13 11.75
C VAL A 158 2.15 1.05 12.36
N ALA A 159 2.88 1.84 11.53
CA ALA A 159 3.61 3.01 11.99
C ALA A 159 2.68 4.09 12.56
N PHE A 160 1.54 4.34 11.92
CA PHE A 160 0.54 5.27 12.44
C PHE A 160 0.09 4.90 13.85
N TYR A 161 -0.35 3.66 14.07
CA TYR A 161 -0.81 3.24 15.39
C TYR A 161 0.33 3.10 16.41
N ALA A 162 1.53 2.76 15.97
CA ALA A 162 2.69 2.74 16.85
C ALA A 162 3.01 4.14 17.41
N ILE A 163 2.94 5.18 16.56
CA ILE A 163 3.18 6.57 16.98
C ILE A 163 2.02 7.11 17.82
N VAL A 164 0.78 6.71 17.53
CA VAL A 164 -0.40 7.15 18.31
C VAL A 164 -0.47 6.50 19.68
N PHE A 165 -0.18 5.20 19.80
CA PHE A 165 -0.37 4.45 21.05
C PHE A 165 0.92 4.24 21.85
N HIS A 166 2.08 4.52 21.29
CA HIS A 166 3.39 4.34 21.94
C HIS A 166 3.55 2.96 22.59
N PRO A 167 3.31 1.84 21.88
CA PRO A 167 3.53 0.51 22.44
C PRO A 167 5.00 0.32 22.76
N GLY A 168 5.30 -0.48 23.79
CA GLY A 168 6.69 -0.80 24.12
C GLY A 168 7.39 -1.48 22.91
N PRO A 169 8.74 -1.35 22.80
CA PRO A 169 9.52 -1.86 21.66
C PRO A 169 9.31 -3.35 21.37
N LEU A 170 9.10 -4.17 22.41
CA LEU A 170 8.84 -5.61 22.24
C LEU A 170 7.47 -5.90 21.62
N VAL A 171 6.45 -5.10 21.96
CA VAL A 171 5.10 -5.24 21.38
C VAL A 171 5.16 -4.90 19.90
N LEU A 172 5.79 -3.79 19.55
CA LEU A 172 5.94 -3.39 18.15
C LEU A 172 6.78 -4.40 17.36
N ALA A 173 7.88 -4.91 17.94
CA ALA A 173 8.68 -5.96 17.33
C ALA A 173 7.84 -7.20 17.02
N ALA A 174 6.99 -7.66 17.97
CA ALA A 174 6.08 -8.77 17.74
C ALA A 174 5.08 -8.50 16.60
N VAL A 175 4.53 -7.28 16.52
CA VAL A 175 3.64 -6.88 15.44
C VAL A 175 4.36 -6.90 14.08
N LEU A 176 5.57 -6.34 13.99
CA LEU A 176 6.35 -6.33 12.74
C LEU A 176 6.69 -7.76 12.28
N VAL A 177 7.12 -8.62 13.20
CA VAL A 177 7.40 -10.03 12.90
C VAL A 177 6.12 -10.74 12.42
N ALA A 178 5.01 -10.59 13.14
CA ALA A 178 3.73 -11.21 12.76
C ALA A 178 3.24 -10.73 11.39
N CYS A 179 3.24 -9.42 11.12
CA CYS A 179 2.84 -8.87 9.83
C CYS A 179 3.77 -9.32 8.71
N SER A 180 5.09 -9.38 8.94
CA SER A 180 6.05 -9.88 7.95
C SER A 180 5.83 -11.36 7.64
N PHE A 181 5.52 -12.18 8.65
CA PHE A 181 5.16 -13.59 8.45
C PHE A 181 3.84 -13.75 7.68
N LEU A 182 2.83 -12.94 7.99
CA LEU A 182 1.52 -12.97 7.34
C LEU A 182 1.57 -12.63 5.84
N VAL A 183 2.61 -11.99 5.35
CA VAL A 183 2.86 -11.80 3.90
C VAL A 183 2.90 -13.15 3.18
N PHE A 184 3.49 -14.17 3.78
CA PHE A 184 3.64 -15.50 3.19
C PHE A 184 2.45 -16.42 3.42
N VAL A 185 1.52 -16.03 4.29
CA VAL A 185 0.31 -16.82 4.57
C VAL A 185 -0.75 -16.51 3.50
N PRO A 186 -1.30 -17.49 2.77
CA PRO A 186 -2.20 -17.25 1.64
C PRO A 186 -3.64 -16.89 2.08
N ILE A 187 -3.76 -15.87 2.95
CA ILE A 187 -5.03 -15.26 3.33
C ILE A 187 -5.39 -14.23 2.27
N ARG A 188 -6.67 -14.19 1.89
CA ARG A 188 -7.20 -13.21 0.95
C ARG A 188 -7.71 -12.00 1.70
N TYR A 189 -6.97 -10.88 1.60
CA TYR A 189 -7.38 -9.61 2.19
C TYR A 189 -8.24 -8.80 1.23
N VAL A 190 -9.25 -8.13 1.77
CA VAL A 190 -10.15 -7.26 1.00
C VAL A 190 -9.36 -6.13 0.32
N TYR A 191 -9.65 -5.89 -0.95
CA TYR A 191 -9.21 -4.71 -1.68
C TYR A 191 -10.37 -3.69 -1.70
N PRO A 192 -10.42 -2.69 -0.81
CA PRO A 192 -11.63 -1.90 -0.56
C PRO A 192 -12.22 -1.24 -1.80
N THR A 193 -11.37 -0.83 -2.75
CA THR A 193 -11.81 -0.18 -3.98
C THR A 193 -12.26 -1.15 -5.08
N ARG A 194 -11.89 -2.45 -5.00
CA ARG A 194 -12.10 -3.42 -6.09
C ARG A 194 -12.91 -4.64 -5.70
N THR A 195 -12.73 -5.19 -4.49
CA THR A 195 -13.48 -6.37 -4.04
C THR A 195 -14.98 -6.12 -4.13
N VAL A 196 -15.72 -6.99 -4.86
CA VAL A 196 -17.15 -6.80 -5.12
C VAL A 196 -17.98 -6.98 -3.85
N ALA A 197 -17.60 -7.97 -3.01
CA ALA A 197 -18.30 -8.25 -1.76
C ALA A 197 -18.23 -7.05 -0.80
N PHE A 198 -19.38 -6.58 -0.35
CA PHE A 198 -19.51 -5.45 0.58
C PHE A 198 -18.85 -4.14 0.12
N ARG A 199 -18.62 -3.95 -1.20
CA ARG A 199 -17.86 -2.83 -1.76
C ARG A 199 -18.30 -1.46 -1.27
N LYS A 200 -19.61 -1.17 -1.29
CA LYS A 200 -20.13 0.14 -0.85
C LYS A 200 -19.83 0.39 0.63
N LEU A 201 -20.06 -0.62 1.48
CA LEU A 201 -19.78 -0.54 2.91
C LEU A 201 -18.29 -0.34 3.16
N SER A 202 -17.44 -1.17 2.52
CA SER A 202 -15.98 -1.07 2.68
C SER A 202 -15.46 0.29 2.24
N LEU A 203 -15.89 0.82 1.09
CA LEU A 203 -15.50 2.16 0.62
C LEU A 203 -15.92 3.25 1.59
N THR A 204 -17.18 3.21 2.06
CA THR A 204 -17.67 4.21 3.04
C THR A 204 -16.84 4.16 4.33
N LEU A 205 -16.64 2.96 4.89
CA LEU A 205 -15.88 2.80 6.12
C LEU A 205 -14.40 3.17 5.94
N THR A 206 -13.78 2.85 4.79
CA THR A 206 -12.41 3.29 4.48
C THR A 206 -12.30 4.81 4.41
N THR A 207 -13.27 5.47 3.77
CA THR A 207 -13.29 6.95 3.68
C THR A 207 -13.44 7.59 5.06
N LEU A 208 -14.33 7.04 5.89
CA LEU A 208 -14.51 7.52 7.27
C LEU A 208 -13.28 7.25 8.13
N TRP A 209 -12.60 6.12 7.91
CA TRP A 209 -11.33 5.82 8.58
C TRP A 209 -10.22 6.79 8.18
N LEU A 210 -10.09 7.14 6.89
CA LEU A 210 -9.14 8.18 6.44
C LEU A 210 -9.44 9.53 7.07
N ALA A 211 -10.73 9.89 7.21
CA ALA A 211 -11.13 11.10 7.92
C ALA A 211 -10.78 11.03 9.41
N SER A 212 -10.99 9.88 10.08
CA SER A 212 -10.58 9.68 11.46
C SER A 212 -9.06 9.74 11.64
N TYR A 213 -8.29 9.22 10.67
CA TYR A 213 -6.82 9.34 10.64
C TYR A 213 -6.40 10.82 10.65
N ALA A 214 -6.96 11.65 9.75
CA ALA A 214 -6.69 13.08 9.70
C ALA A 214 -7.09 13.78 11.03
N THR A 215 -8.24 13.41 11.59
CA THR A 215 -8.71 13.97 12.87
C THR A 215 -7.79 13.62 14.03
N ILE A 216 -7.32 12.37 14.11
CA ILE A 216 -6.36 11.91 15.11
C ILE A 216 -5.07 12.72 15.01
N LEU A 217 -4.52 12.90 13.79
CA LEU A 217 -3.30 13.69 13.58
C LEU A 217 -3.48 15.16 13.99
N TRP A 218 -4.66 15.72 13.71
CA TRP A 218 -4.96 17.10 14.09
C TRP A 218 -5.03 17.28 15.61
N GLN A 219 -5.44 16.24 16.34
CA GLN A 219 -5.60 16.25 17.79
C GLN A 219 -4.32 15.82 18.54
N MET A 220 -3.27 15.39 17.84
CA MET A 220 -2.03 14.98 18.50
C MET A 220 -1.46 16.11 19.39
N PRO A 221 -0.96 15.82 20.61
CA PRO A 221 -0.65 14.47 21.14
C PRO A 221 -1.80 13.77 21.88
N GLU A 222 -2.96 14.37 22.05
CA GLU A 222 -4.08 13.85 22.84
C GLU A 222 -5.35 13.66 22.00
N PRO A 223 -5.39 12.64 21.12
CA PRO A 223 -6.55 12.40 20.27
C PRO A 223 -7.75 11.90 21.08
N ASP A 224 -8.96 12.28 20.64
CA ASP A 224 -10.23 11.90 21.24
C ASP A 224 -10.38 10.36 21.26
N PRO A 225 -10.67 9.76 22.44
CA PRO A 225 -10.82 8.30 22.59
C PRO A 225 -11.92 7.69 21.70
N LEU A 226 -13.00 8.43 21.39
CA LEU A 226 -14.07 7.93 20.51
C LEU A 226 -13.61 7.85 19.06
N VAL A 227 -12.82 8.84 18.60
CA VAL A 227 -12.23 8.81 17.26
C VAL A 227 -11.23 7.68 17.14
N LEU A 228 -10.40 7.46 18.17
CA LEU A 228 -9.48 6.32 18.24
C LEU A 228 -10.24 4.99 18.22
N ALA A 229 -11.28 4.83 19.04
CA ALA A 229 -12.09 3.62 19.09
C ALA A 229 -12.72 3.33 17.73
N PHE A 230 -13.28 4.34 17.06
CA PHE A 230 -13.82 4.20 15.71
C PHE A 230 -12.74 3.74 14.71
N SER A 231 -11.56 4.35 14.75
CA SER A 231 -10.42 4.00 13.88
C SER A 231 -10.00 2.54 14.06
N ILE A 232 -9.94 2.04 15.29
CA ILE A 232 -9.64 0.63 15.61
C ILE A 232 -10.76 -0.31 15.16
N LEU A 233 -12.04 0.09 15.36
CA LEU A 233 -13.18 -0.71 14.90
C LEU A 233 -13.15 -0.95 13.38
N TYR A 234 -12.68 0.03 12.61
CA TYR A 234 -12.47 -0.17 11.18
C TYR A 234 -11.42 -1.26 10.90
N LEU A 235 -10.31 -1.31 11.64
CA LEU A 235 -9.32 -2.38 11.47
C LEU A 235 -9.92 -3.75 11.81
N VAL A 236 -10.68 -3.83 12.91
CA VAL A 236 -11.39 -5.07 13.29
C VAL A 236 -12.34 -5.51 12.18
N TYR A 237 -13.12 -4.58 11.61
CA TYR A 237 -13.98 -4.83 10.46
C TYR A 237 -13.17 -5.37 9.27
N TYR A 238 -12.09 -4.68 8.89
CA TYR A 238 -11.26 -5.01 7.73
C TYR A 238 -10.67 -6.44 7.83
N PHE A 239 -10.05 -6.75 8.98
CA PHE A 239 -9.46 -8.08 9.21
C PHE A 239 -10.54 -9.16 9.33
N SER A 240 -11.62 -8.91 10.05
CA SER A 240 -12.72 -9.88 10.22
C SER A 240 -13.39 -10.20 8.88
N LEU A 241 -13.67 -9.19 8.05
CA LEU A 241 -14.24 -9.38 6.73
C LEU A 241 -13.28 -10.15 5.82
N SER A 242 -11.98 -9.82 5.86
CA SER A 242 -10.97 -10.51 5.06
C SER A 242 -10.87 -11.99 5.42
N LEU A 243 -10.82 -12.32 6.71
CA LEU A 243 -10.77 -13.70 7.18
C LEU A 243 -12.06 -14.46 6.82
N TYR A 244 -13.23 -13.85 7.01
CA TYR A 244 -14.52 -14.45 6.66
C TYR A 244 -14.61 -14.79 5.16
N LEU A 245 -14.27 -13.84 4.29
CA LEU A 245 -14.33 -14.05 2.84
C LEU A 245 -13.25 -15.04 2.38
N SER A 246 -12.05 -15.00 2.95
CA SER A 246 -11.00 -15.98 2.67
C SER A 246 -11.43 -17.39 3.03
N GLY A 247 -12.03 -17.59 4.21
CA GLY A 247 -12.57 -18.89 4.64
C GLY A 247 -13.66 -19.42 3.71
N LYS A 248 -14.61 -18.58 3.35
CA LYS A 248 -15.71 -18.95 2.43
C LYS A 248 -15.22 -19.38 1.05
N LEU A 249 -14.20 -18.71 0.52
CA LEU A 249 -13.60 -19.07 -0.77
C LEU A 249 -12.84 -20.39 -0.71
N LEU A 250 -12.16 -20.67 0.41
CA LEU A 250 -11.50 -21.97 0.62
C LEU A 250 -12.50 -23.13 0.72
N GLU A 251 -13.62 -22.94 1.38
CA GLU A 251 -14.69 -23.94 1.46
C GLU A 251 -15.29 -24.23 0.08
N ALA A 252 -15.58 -23.18 -0.71
CA ALA A 252 -16.12 -23.35 -2.06
C ALA A 252 -15.17 -24.16 -2.98
N ARG A 253 -13.86 -23.89 -2.92
CA ARG A 253 -12.85 -24.66 -3.67
C ARG A 253 -12.82 -26.12 -3.26
N ARG A 254 -12.81 -26.42 -1.95
CA ARG A 254 -12.81 -27.81 -1.45
C ARG A 254 -14.06 -28.58 -1.87
N THR A 255 -15.21 -27.91 -1.98
CA THR A 255 -16.45 -28.56 -2.45
C THR A 255 -16.34 -28.90 -3.93
N GLN A 256 -15.85 -28.01 -4.77
CA GLN A 256 -15.62 -28.27 -6.20
C GLN A 256 -14.60 -29.39 -6.45
N GLU A 257 -13.51 -29.45 -5.67
CA GLU A 257 -12.50 -30.51 -5.77
C GLU A 257 -13.04 -31.89 -5.33
N ARG A 258 -14.12 -31.96 -4.52
CA ARG A 258 -14.75 -33.19 -4.11
C ARG A 258 -15.80 -33.68 -5.11
N GLU A 259 -16.33 -32.79 -5.93
CA GLU A 259 -17.34 -33.08 -6.94
C GLU A 259 -16.74 -33.40 -8.32
N ALA A 260 -15.44 -33.11 -8.52
CA ALA A 260 -14.66 -33.41 -9.72
C ALA A 260 -13.92 -34.75 -9.60
#